data_a713b83fefadd8066a3be0010721bfda
#
_entry.id   a713b83fefadd8066a3be0010721bfda
#
_cell.length_a   1.000
_cell.length_b   1.000
_cell.length_c   1.000
_cell.angle_alpha   90.00
_cell.angle_beta   90.00
_cell.angle_gamma   90.00
#
_symmetry.space_group_name_H-M   'P 1'
#
loop_
_entity.id
_entity.type
_entity.pdbx_description
1 polymer ?
#
loop_
_entity_poly.entity_id
_entity_poly.type
_entity_poly.pdbx_seq_one_letter_code
_entity_poly.pdbx_strand_id
1 'polypeptide(L)'
;MEMWLRQNEDKFRFPVFPPSFNLDGKAIIDNTSIVKIGELNIFGGTSLKSIEISSMFPNKQYTFCEYKDFPKPYDCVNKIERWMNEGFILRFTITETNINLEVIIDSFKYGEKDGTRDVYFTLQLKEYKRFKINKIEEKSKETNQQETTRPNKNDTANNKENKQKTHKVVPGDCLYSLARKYYGKGNLYMKIFEANRDKIKIPDLIYDGDILIIP
;
A
#
# COMPACT_ATOMS: atom_id res chain seq x y z
N MET A 1 -13.24 23.56 11.84
CA MET A 1 -12.58 22.72 10.81
C MET A 1 -11.08 22.71 11.06
N GLU A 2 -10.43 21.57 11.11
CA GLU A 2 -9.01 21.44 11.43
C GLU A 2 -8.30 20.63 10.34
N MET A 3 -7.05 20.95 10.09
CA MET A 3 -6.21 20.26 9.11
C MET A 3 -5.02 19.60 9.80
N TRP A 4 -4.83 18.31 9.54
CA TRP A 4 -3.83 17.49 10.19
C TRP A 4 -2.97 16.70 9.20
N LEU A 5 -1.68 16.62 9.48
CA LEU A 5 -0.77 15.62 8.95
C LEU A 5 -0.29 14.73 10.08
N ARG A 6 -0.28 13.42 9.87
CA ARG A 6 0.13 12.44 10.88
C ARG A 6 1.05 11.40 10.28
N GLN A 7 2.10 11.08 11.02
CA GLN A 7 3.00 9.98 10.72
C GLN A 7 3.12 9.13 11.99
N ASN A 8 2.42 8.00 12.04
CA ASN A 8 2.28 7.17 13.24
C ASN A 8 1.83 8.00 14.47
N GLU A 9 2.68 8.06 15.51
CA GLU A 9 2.43 8.86 16.72
C GLU A 9 2.70 10.36 16.54
N ASP A 10 3.48 10.74 15.52
CA ASP A 10 3.86 12.12 15.26
C ASP A 10 2.74 12.86 14.53
N LYS A 11 2.24 13.94 15.14
CA LYS A 11 1.08 14.71 14.66
C LYS A 11 1.50 16.15 14.39
N PHE A 12 0.94 16.70 13.33
CA PHE A 12 1.08 18.10 12.99
C PHE A 12 -0.30 18.69 12.67
N ARG A 13 -0.71 19.69 13.42
CA ARG A 13 -1.90 20.50 13.15
C ARG A 13 -1.46 21.81 12.53
N PHE A 14 -2.09 22.20 11.43
CA PHE A 14 -1.78 23.49 10.83
C PHE A 14 -2.30 24.61 11.73
N PRO A 15 -1.43 25.59 12.11
CA PRO A 15 -1.82 26.71 12.98
C PRO A 15 -2.86 27.63 12.34
N VAL A 16 -2.77 27.78 11.02
CA VAL A 16 -3.69 28.60 10.23
C VAL A 16 -4.32 27.74 9.17
N PHE A 17 -5.67 27.70 9.15
CA PHE A 17 -6.39 27.01 8.10
C PHE A 17 -6.19 27.77 6.78
N PRO A 18 -5.88 27.09 5.67
CA PRO A 18 -5.66 27.74 4.39
C PRO A 18 -6.95 28.41 3.90
N PRO A 19 -6.84 29.59 3.25
CA PRO A 19 -8.00 30.28 2.70
C PRO A 19 -8.68 29.48 1.59
N SER A 20 -7.91 28.64 0.91
CA SER A 20 -8.40 27.70 -0.11
C SER A 20 -7.49 26.48 -0.17
N PHE A 21 -8.03 25.35 -0.53
CA PHE A 21 -7.27 24.17 -0.92
C PHE A 21 -7.95 23.51 -2.10
N ASN A 22 -7.17 22.91 -2.99
CA ASN A 22 -7.65 22.20 -4.16
C ASN A 22 -7.35 20.72 -4.02
N LEU A 23 -8.33 19.88 -4.28
CA LEU A 23 -8.20 18.44 -4.33
C LEU A 23 -8.54 17.99 -5.74
N ASP A 24 -7.51 17.62 -6.49
CA ASP A 24 -7.64 17.19 -7.87
C ASP A 24 -7.65 15.68 -7.99
N GLY A 25 -8.58 15.16 -8.75
CA GLY A 25 -8.66 13.75 -9.13
C GLY A 25 -9.27 13.63 -10.51
N LYS A 26 -8.70 12.76 -11.34
CA LYS A 26 -9.14 12.55 -12.72
C LYS A 26 -9.51 11.08 -12.95
N ALA A 27 -10.55 10.85 -13.76
CA ALA A 27 -10.78 9.54 -14.35
C ALA A 27 -9.74 9.29 -15.46
N ILE A 28 -9.23 8.08 -15.53
CA ILE A 28 -8.41 7.61 -16.64
C ILE A 28 -9.37 6.97 -17.62
N ILE A 29 -9.48 7.56 -18.79
CA ILE A 29 -10.39 7.10 -19.84
C ILE A 29 -9.56 6.86 -21.10
N ASP A 30 -9.56 5.64 -21.58
CA ASP A 30 -8.93 5.24 -22.82
C ASP A 30 -9.99 5.20 -23.93
N ASN A 31 -9.76 5.93 -25.01
CA ASN A 31 -10.65 5.96 -26.16
C ASN A 31 -10.13 4.98 -27.22
N THR A 32 -10.98 4.07 -27.64
CA THR A 32 -10.67 3.10 -28.71
C THR A 32 -11.74 3.17 -29.80
N SER A 33 -11.31 3.10 -31.06
CA SER A 33 -12.22 3.08 -32.20
C SER A 33 -12.35 1.64 -32.72
N ILE A 34 -13.60 1.15 -32.79
CA ILE A 34 -13.91 -0.18 -33.31
C ILE A 34 -14.66 -0.03 -34.64
N VAL A 35 -14.17 -0.73 -35.65
CA VAL A 35 -14.81 -0.73 -36.98
C VAL A 35 -16.27 -1.16 -36.89
N LYS A 36 -17.16 -0.38 -37.50
CA LYS A 36 -18.63 -0.54 -37.49
C LYS A 36 -19.36 -0.22 -36.17
N ILE A 37 -18.65 -0.02 -35.06
CA ILE A 37 -19.26 0.32 -33.78
C ILE A 37 -19.02 1.81 -33.44
N GLY A 38 -17.89 2.37 -33.88
CA GLY A 38 -17.48 3.74 -33.57
C GLY A 38 -16.51 3.82 -32.40
N GLU A 39 -16.48 4.97 -31.74
CA GLU A 39 -15.61 5.23 -30.60
C GLU A 39 -16.20 4.64 -29.31
N LEU A 40 -15.34 4.02 -28.53
CA LEU A 40 -15.65 3.42 -27.24
C LEU A 40 -14.75 3.99 -26.17
N ASN A 41 -15.34 4.43 -25.05
CA ASN A 41 -14.62 4.89 -23.88
C ASN A 41 -14.45 3.74 -22.88
N ILE A 42 -13.23 3.40 -22.57
CA ILE A 42 -12.89 2.37 -21.60
C ILE A 42 -12.41 3.05 -20.32
N PHE A 43 -13.07 2.77 -19.21
CA PHE A 43 -12.67 3.30 -17.90
C PHE A 43 -11.46 2.53 -17.36
N GLY A 44 -10.30 3.19 -17.34
CA GLY A 44 -9.02 2.64 -16.85
C GLY A 44 -8.79 2.85 -15.34
N GLY A 45 -9.76 3.45 -14.62
CA GLY A 45 -9.62 3.74 -13.19
C GLY A 45 -9.55 5.24 -12.89
N THR A 46 -8.93 5.59 -11.75
CA THR A 46 -8.74 6.99 -11.32
C THR A 46 -7.27 7.28 -11.08
N SER A 47 -6.84 8.49 -11.47
CA SER A 47 -5.50 8.98 -11.14
C SER A 47 -5.32 9.11 -9.61
N LEU A 48 -4.08 9.21 -9.17
CA LEU A 48 -3.78 9.60 -7.80
C LEU A 48 -4.26 11.04 -7.59
N LYS A 49 -4.90 11.27 -6.45
CA LYS A 49 -5.33 12.62 -6.06
C LYS A 49 -4.13 13.46 -5.70
N SER A 50 -4.16 14.73 -6.06
CA SER A 50 -3.21 15.74 -5.62
C SER A 50 -3.91 16.83 -4.81
N ILE A 51 -3.22 17.33 -3.80
CA ILE A 51 -3.73 18.37 -2.91
C ILE A 51 -2.70 19.47 -2.85
N GLU A 52 -3.11 20.69 -3.15
CA GLU A 52 -2.30 21.89 -2.97
C GLU A 52 -2.85 22.72 -1.81
N ILE A 53 -1.98 23.07 -0.88
CA ILE A 53 -2.28 23.85 0.32
C ILE A 53 -1.35 25.04 0.35
N SER A 54 -1.91 26.25 0.33
CA SER A 54 -1.15 27.49 0.54
C SER A 54 -1.63 28.18 1.79
N SER A 55 -0.72 28.39 2.75
CA SER A 55 -1.02 29.00 4.06
C SER A 55 0.25 29.62 4.64
N MET A 56 0.26 29.89 5.93
CA MET A 56 1.42 30.41 6.64
C MET A 56 1.61 29.78 8.02
N PHE A 57 2.84 29.78 8.48
CA PHE A 57 3.21 29.48 9.85
C PHE A 57 3.44 30.80 10.59
N PRO A 58 2.58 31.15 11.57
CA PRO A 58 2.63 32.43 12.22
C PRO A 58 3.76 32.49 13.26
N ASN A 59 4.49 33.59 13.32
CA ASN A 59 5.50 33.85 14.34
C ASN A 59 4.89 34.37 15.66
N LYS A 60 3.67 34.90 15.60
CA LYS A 60 2.92 35.40 16.75
C LYS A 60 1.46 34.98 16.67
N GLN A 61 0.78 35.05 17.81
CA GLN A 61 -0.65 34.75 17.88
C GLN A 61 -1.47 35.79 17.13
N TYR A 62 -2.21 35.34 16.11
CA TYR A 62 -3.22 36.13 15.40
C TYR A 62 -4.62 35.65 15.75
N THR A 63 -5.62 36.47 15.48
CA THR A 63 -7.04 36.15 15.75
C THR A 63 -7.58 34.99 14.92
N PHE A 64 -6.97 34.74 13.78
CA PHE A 64 -7.34 33.65 12.84
C PHE A 64 -6.54 32.35 13.04
N CYS A 65 -5.70 32.28 14.10
CA CYS A 65 -5.03 31.02 14.44
C CYS A 65 -6.03 30.05 15.06
N GLU A 66 -6.00 28.81 14.59
CA GLU A 66 -6.90 27.75 15.03
C GLU A 66 -6.67 27.31 16.48
N TYR A 67 -5.47 27.50 17.00
CA TYR A 67 -5.11 27.15 18.40
C TYR A 67 -3.97 28.02 18.91
N LYS A 68 -3.77 27.97 20.23
CA LYS A 68 -2.66 28.65 20.91
C LYS A 68 -1.48 27.70 21.06
N ASP A 69 -0.33 28.25 21.38
CA ASP A 69 0.90 27.47 21.66
C ASP A 69 1.35 26.57 20.48
N PHE A 70 1.24 27.11 19.27
CA PHE A 70 1.75 26.44 18.07
C PHE A 70 3.31 26.52 18.00
N PRO A 71 3.96 25.56 17.32
CA PRO A 71 5.42 25.57 17.12
C PRO A 71 5.87 26.82 16.36
N LYS A 72 7.12 27.22 16.56
CA LYS A 72 7.72 28.33 15.80
C LYS A 72 7.71 28.02 14.29
N PRO A 73 7.66 29.05 13.42
CA PRO A 73 7.55 28.84 11.97
C PRO A 73 8.57 27.87 11.39
N TYR A 74 9.85 28.04 11.76
CA TYR A 74 10.92 27.17 11.25
C TYR A 74 10.92 25.77 11.87
N ASP A 75 10.35 25.57 13.06
CA ASP A 75 10.14 24.23 13.61
C ASP A 75 9.10 23.47 12.78
N CYS A 76 8.06 24.17 12.32
CA CYS A 76 7.08 23.61 11.38
C CYS A 76 7.72 23.24 10.04
N VAL A 77 8.54 24.13 9.50
CA VAL A 77 9.28 23.91 8.25
C VAL A 77 10.18 22.69 8.37
N ASN A 78 11.04 22.65 9.38
CA ASN A 78 11.99 21.55 9.61
C ASN A 78 11.26 20.19 9.75
N LYS A 79 10.10 20.19 10.38
CA LYS A 79 9.29 18.99 10.54
C LYS A 79 8.76 18.48 9.19
N ILE A 80 8.23 19.36 8.36
CA ILE A 80 7.68 19.01 7.04
C ILE A 80 8.83 18.60 6.10
N GLU A 81 9.96 19.32 6.10
CA GLU A 81 11.14 18.96 5.30
C GLU A 81 11.68 17.59 5.70
N ARG A 82 11.77 17.29 7.00
CA ARG A 82 12.17 15.95 7.45
C ARG A 82 11.26 14.88 6.88
N TRP A 83 9.94 15.05 6.98
CA TRP A 83 8.99 14.08 6.44
C TRP A 83 9.08 13.93 4.92
N MET A 84 9.36 15.03 4.21
CA MET A 84 9.57 15.01 2.76
C MET A 84 10.86 14.25 2.40
N ASN A 85 11.98 14.56 3.06
CA ASN A 85 13.29 13.99 2.76
C ASN A 85 13.36 12.49 3.10
N GLU A 86 12.66 12.06 4.14
CA GLU A 86 12.57 10.67 4.56
C GLU A 86 11.51 9.87 3.75
N GLY A 87 10.73 10.55 2.92
CA GLY A 87 9.71 9.93 2.07
C GLY A 87 8.59 9.25 2.84
N PHE A 88 8.24 9.76 4.02
CA PHE A 88 7.20 9.16 4.85
C PHE A 88 5.83 9.19 4.21
N ILE A 89 5.09 8.10 4.40
CA ILE A 89 3.66 8.04 4.10
C ILE A 89 2.93 8.70 5.28
N LEU A 90 2.26 9.80 4.98
CA LEU A 90 1.52 10.60 5.95
C LEU A 90 0.03 10.35 5.79
N ARG A 91 -0.71 10.53 6.87
CA ARG A 91 -2.17 10.58 6.83
C ARG A 91 -2.62 12.04 6.88
N PHE A 92 -3.23 12.50 5.80
CA PHE A 92 -3.82 13.81 5.68
C PHE A 92 -5.31 13.74 6.00
N THR A 93 -5.75 14.57 6.94
CA THR A 93 -7.15 14.60 7.39
C THR A 93 -7.62 16.03 7.55
N ILE A 94 -8.81 16.33 7.03
CA ILE A 94 -9.54 17.56 7.31
C ILE A 94 -10.79 17.18 8.10
N THR A 95 -10.90 17.68 9.33
CA THR A 95 -12.08 17.41 10.19
C THR A 95 -13.33 17.99 9.57
N GLU A 96 -14.50 17.38 9.88
CA GLU A 96 -15.80 17.79 9.33
C GLU A 96 -15.94 17.56 7.81
N THR A 97 -15.01 16.84 7.20
CA THR A 97 -15.06 16.44 5.78
C THR A 97 -14.74 14.96 5.62
N ASN A 98 -15.01 14.40 4.45
CA ASN A 98 -14.65 13.03 4.09
C ASN A 98 -13.19 12.90 3.63
N ILE A 99 -12.36 13.94 3.80
CA ILE A 99 -10.96 13.93 3.36
C ILE A 99 -10.10 13.28 4.42
N ASN A 100 -9.71 12.04 4.17
CA ASN A 100 -8.81 11.24 4.99
C ASN A 100 -8.02 10.31 4.08
N LEU A 101 -6.83 10.77 3.66
CA LEU A 101 -6.04 10.13 2.62
C LEU A 101 -4.64 9.79 3.14
N GLU A 102 -4.09 8.68 2.68
CA GLU A 102 -2.65 8.45 2.77
C GLU A 102 -1.98 9.24 1.65
N VAL A 103 -0.98 10.04 2.00
CA VAL A 103 -0.30 10.95 1.10
C VAL A 103 1.21 10.92 1.30
N ILE A 104 1.93 11.34 0.29
CA ILE A 104 3.35 11.69 0.35
C ILE A 104 3.49 13.18 0.01
N ILE A 105 4.54 13.81 0.50
CA ILE A 105 4.86 15.18 0.15
C ILE A 105 5.54 15.16 -1.22
N ASP A 106 4.92 15.83 -2.20
CA ASP A 106 5.45 15.95 -3.56
C ASP A 106 6.38 17.16 -3.69
N SER A 107 5.94 18.30 -3.17
CA SER A 107 6.78 19.50 -3.08
C SER A 107 6.41 20.36 -1.88
N PHE A 108 7.41 21.06 -1.37
CA PHE A 108 7.25 22.03 -0.29
C PHE A 108 8.07 23.28 -0.58
N LYS A 109 7.39 24.41 -0.71
CA LYS A 109 7.98 25.73 -0.96
C LYS A 109 7.62 26.64 0.19
N TYR A 110 8.56 27.40 0.70
CA TYR A 110 8.32 28.35 1.79
C TYR A 110 9.21 29.58 1.68
N GLY A 111 8.83 30.63 2.38
CA GLY A 111 9.59 31.87 2.43
C GLY A 111 8.92 32.94 3.28
N GLU A 112 9.66 33.95 3.66
CA GLU A 112 9.18 35.14 4.34
C GLU A 112 8.84 36.23 3.29
N LYS A 113 7.80 37.03 3.52
CA LYS A 113 7.35 38.05 2.54
C LYS A 113 7.41 39.48 3.08
N ASP A 114 7.12 39.72 4.35
CA ASP A 114 6.72 41.03 4.87
C ASP A 114 7.47 41.45 6.14
N GLY A 115 8.57 40.79 6.49
CA GLY A 115 9.37 41.12 7.67
C GLY A 115 8.72 40.81 9.02
N THR A 116 7.53 40.23 9.04
CA THR A 116 6.84 39.78 10.27
C THR A 116 7.46 38.54 10.87
N ARG A 117 8.37 37.88 10.15
CA ARG A 117 8.93 36.53 10.42
C ARG A 117 7.90 35.43 10.37
N ASP A 118 6.76 35.67 9.76
CA ASP A 118 5.82 34.64 9.40
C ASP A 118 6.32 33.92 8.15
N VAL A 119 6.21 32.60 8.11
CA VAL A 119 6.68 31.81 6.98
C VAL A 119 5.48 31.39 6.15
N TYR A 120 5.37 31.92 4.96
CA TYR A 120 4.38 31.51 3.97
C TYR A 120 4.86 30.25 3.25
N PHE A 121 3.94 29.32 2.99
CA PHE A 121 4.28 28.09 2.31
C PHE A 121 3.23 27.65 1.30
N THR A 122 3.69 26.83 0.35
CA THR A 122 2.87 26.05 -0.55
C THR A 122 3.32 24.60 -0.45
N LEU A 123 2.42 23.73 -0.03
CA LEU A 123 2.64 22.31 0.18
C LEU A 123 1.82 21.53 -0.83
N GLN A 124 2.46 20.69 -1.63
CA GLN A 124 1.81 19.76 -2.55
C GLN A 124 1.90 18.35 -2.01
N LEU A 125 0.75 17.72 -1.83
CA LEU A 125 0.61 16.36 -1.37
C LEU A 125 0.05 15.51 -2.51
N LYS A 126 0.53 14.27 -2.61
CA LYS A 126 0.06 13.29 -3.57
C LYS A 126 -0.46 12.05 -2.87
N GLU A 127 -1.62 11.57 -3.29
CA GLU A 127 -2.23 10.37 -2.73
C GLU A 127 -1.28 9.18 -2.86
N TYR A 128 -1.15 8.41 -1.80
CA TYR A 128 -0.44 7.15 -1.79
C TYR A 128 -1.46 6.00 -1.75
N LYS A 129 -1.50 5.19 -2.79
CA LYS A 129 -2.36 4.00 -2.84
C LYS A 129 -1.53 2.76 -2.56
N ARG A 130 -1.91 2.04 -1.51
CA ARG A 130 -1.35 0.70 -1.24
C ARG A 130 -2.02 -0.28 -2.20
N PHE A 131 -1.26 -0.83 -3.13
CA PHE A 131 -1.76 -1.92 -3.97
C PHE A 131 -1.32 -3.26 -3.42
N LYS A 132 -2.28 -4.16 -3.36
CA LYS A 132 -2.00 -5.57 -3.18
C LYS A 132 -1.82 -6.16 -4.58
N ILE A 133 -0.63 -6.63 -4.89
CA ILE A 133 -0.41 -7.42 -6.08
C ILE A 133 -1.10 -8.76 -5.85
N ASN A 134 -2.32 -8.91 -6.32
CA ASN A 134 -2.91 -10.23 -6.45
C ASN A 134 -2.14 -10.92 -7.59
N LYS A 135 -1.29 -11.88 -7.28
CA LYS A 135 -0.75 -12.77 -8.31
C LYS A 135 -1.95 -13.40 -9.00
N ILE A 136 -2.16 -13.03 -10.24
CA ILE A 136 -3.05 -13.77 -11.13
C ILE A 136 -2.34 -15.11 -11.34
N GLU A 137 -2.87 -16.18 -10.74
CA GLU A 137 -2.46 -17.53 -11.12
C GLU A 137 -2.90 -17.67 -12.59
N GLU A 138 -1.94 -17.65 -13.50
CA GLU A 138 -2.17 -18.06 -14.87
C GLU A 138 -2.67 -19.50 -14.82
N LYS A 139 -3.97 -19.68 -14.98
CA LYS A 139 -4.53 -20.97 -15.34
C LYS A 139 -3.94 -21.31 -16.71
N SER A 140 -2.88 -22.10 -16.71
CA SER A 140 -2.42 -22.79 -17.91
C SER A 140 -3.64 -23.48 -18.52
N LYS A 141 -4.06 -23.02 -19.69
CA LYS A 141 -5.01 -23.74 -20.53
C LYS A 141 -4.33 -25.03 -20.94
N GLU A 142 -4.62 -26.11 -20.22
CA GLU A 142 -4.33 -27.45 -20.73
C GLU A 142 -5.16 -27.63 -22.00
N THR A 143 -4.44 -27.66 -23.11
CA THR A 143 -4.96 -28.08 -24.41
C THR A 143 -5.31 -29.58 -24.29
N ASN A 144 -6.60 -29.87 -24.22
CA ASN A 144 -7.10 -31.21 -24.35
C ASN A 144 -6.69 -31.80 -25.71
N GLN A 145 -5.65 -32.62 -25.71
CA GLN A 145 -5.51 -33.65 -26.70
C GLN A 145 -6.13 -34.93 -26.16
N GLN A 146 -7.29 -35.27 -26.73
CA GLN A 146 -7.91 -36.56 -26.55
C GLN A 146 -7.02 -37.63 -27.17
N GLU A 147 -6.46 -38.49 -26.37
CA GLU A 147 -6.14 -39.86 -26.80
C GLU A 147 -6.91 -40.85 -25.97
N THR A 148 -7.80 -41.51 -26.66
CA THR A 148 -8.56 -42.67 -26.24
C THR A 148 -7.65 -43.86 -26.06
N THR A 149 -7.62 -44.45 -24.86
CA THR A 149 -7.53 -45.91 -24.71
C THR A 149 -8.10 -46.36 -23.36
N ARG A 150 -8.90 -47.39 -23.45
CA ARG A 150 -9.74 -48.03 -22.43
C ARG A 150 -8.95 -48.92 -21.44
N PRO A 151 -9.63 -49.52 -20.46
CA PRO A 151 -9.14 -49.66 -19.09
C PRO A 151 -8.58 -51.06 -18.80
N ASN A 152 -7.77 -51.14 -17.75
CA ASN A 152 -7.64 -52.43 -17.07
C ASN A 152 -7.74 -52.28 -15.56
N LYS A 153 -8.57 -53.11 -14.98
CA LYS A 153 -8.87 -53.32 -13.59
C LYS A 153 -7.76 -54.11 -12.89
N ASN A 154 -7.76 -53.93 -11.59
CA ASN A 154 -7.35 -54.84 -10.48
C ASN A 154 -6.07 -54.32 -9.77
N ASP A 155 -6.01 -54.27 -8.55
CA ASP A 155 -6.54 -54.78 -7.30
C ASP A 155 -5.67 -54.25 -6.16
N THR A 156 -6.35 -53.84 -5.10
CA THR A 156 -6.11 -54.20 -3.69
C THR A 156 -4.68 -54.16 -3.10
N ALA A 157 -4.49 -53.33 -2.13
CA ALA A 157 -4.05 -53.62 -0.76
C ALA A 157 -3.20 -52.51 -0.17
N ASN A 158 -3.74 -51.98 0.91
CA ASN A 158 -3.05 -51.47 2.08
C ASN A 158 -1.51 -51.60 2.12
N ASN A 159 -0.83 -50.45 2.10
CA ASN A 159 0.32 -50.29 2.97
C ASN A 159 0.40 -48.84 3.45
N LYS A 160 0.16 -48.62 4.75
CA LYS A 160 0.43 -47.36 5.44
C LYS A 160 1.94 -47.23 5.58
N GLU A 161 2.61 -46.74 4.59
CA GLU A 161 3.91 -46.12 4.77
C GLU A 161 3.70 -44.59 4.81
N ASN A 162 4.03 -44.06 5.95
CA ASN A 162 4.04 -42.65 6.30
C ASN A 162 5.10 -41.92 5.44
N LYS A 163 4.84 -41.76 4.13
CA LYS A 163 5.70 -40.93 3.25
C LYS A 163 5.44 -39.48 3.64
N GLN A 164 6.33 -38.96 4.50
CA GLN A 164 6.41 -37.53 4.78
C GLN A 164 6.46 -36.77 3.43
N LYS A 165 5.41 -36.01 3.14
CA LYS A 165 5.38 -35.16 1.94
C LYS A 165 6.45 -34.08 2.10
N THR A 166 7.30 -33.92 1.12
CA THR A 166 8.27 -32.82 1.08
C THR A 166 7.92 -31.85 -0.01
N HIS A 167 8.26 -30.58 0.20
CA HIS A 167 8.09 -29.53 -0.79
C HIS A 167 9.42 -28.79 -0.97
N LYS A 168 9.86 -28.63 -2.23
CA LYS A 168 11.01 -27.78 -2.55
C LYS A 168 10.51 -26.35 -2.77
N VAL A 169 11.04 -25.43 -1.97
CA VAL A 169 10.69 -24.00 -2.03
C VAL A 169 11.10 -23.43 -3.37
N VAL A 170 10.17 -22.71 -4.01
CA VAL A 170 10.40 -21.99 -5.26
C VAL A 170 10.20 -20.49 -5.04
N PRO A 171 10.77 -19.63 -5.92
CA PRO A 171 10.62 -18.19 -5.79
C PRO A 171 9.16 -17.75 -5.62
N GLY A 172 8.88 -17.03 -4.53
CA GLY A 172 7.53 -16.56 -4.18
C GLY A 172 6.74 -17.46 -3.24
N ASP A 173 7.28 -18.60 -2.82
CA ASP A 173 6.66 -19.41 -1.78
C ASP A 173 6.81 -18.73 -0.39
N CYS A 174 5.81 -18.92 0.44
CA CYS A 174 5.85 -18.62 1.87
C CYS A 174 5.10 -19.71 2.63
N LEU A 175 5.42 -19.90 3.91
CA LEU A 175 4.79 -20.95 4.71
C LEU A 175 3.27 -20.87 4.73
N TYR A 176 2.72 -19.64 4.66
CA TYR A 176 1.28 -19.43 4.60
C TYR A 176 0.66 -19.95 3.29
N SER A 177 1.33 -19.69 2.14
CA SER A 177 0.87 -20.19 0.83
C SER A 177 0.98 -21.72 0.75
N LEU A 178 2.05 -22.29 1.29
CA LEU A 178 2.24 -23.74 1.38
C LEU A 178 1.18 -24.38 2.27
N ALA A 179 0.89 -23.81 3.44
CA ALA A 179 -0.17 -24.31 4.31
C ALA A 179 -1.54 -24.26 3.64
N ARG A 180 -1.82 -23.20 2.88
CA ARG A 180 -3.05 -23.09 2.07
C ARG A 180 -3.11 -24.15 0.98
N LYS A 181 -1.98 -24.42 0.32
CA LYS A 181 -1.87 -25.45 -0.75
C LYS A 181 -2.07 -26.87 -0.23
N TYR A 182 -1.44 -27.21 0.92
CA TYR A 182 -1.42 -28.58 1.42
C TYR A 182 -2.54 -28.90 2.42
N TYR A 183 -3.01 -27.90 3.19
CA TYR A 183 -4.04 -28.06 4.23
C TYR A 183 -5.34 -27.32 3.94
N GLY A 184 -5.39 -26.56 2.83
CA GLY A 184 -6.55 -25.72 2.50
C GLY A 184 -6.72 -24.47 3.38
N LYS A 185 -5.87 -24.29 4.41
CA LYS A 185 -5.95 -23.20 5.40
C LYS A 185 -4.57 -22.61 5.65
N GLY A 186 -4.38 -21.33 5.28
CA GLY A 186 -3.09 -20.65 5.43
C GLY A 186 -2.64 -20.44 6.88
N ASN A 187 -3.59 -20.31 7.81
CA ASN A 187 -3.29 -20.16 9.26
C ASN A 187 -2.62 -21.40 9.88
N LEU A 188 -2.57 -22.53 9.18
CA LEU A 188 -1.88 -23.74 9.64
C LEU A 188 -0.38 -23.75 9.29
N TYR A 189 0.18 -22.62 8.81
CA TYR A 189 1.62 -22.52 8.49
C TYR A 189 2.55 -22.86 9.64
N MET A 190 2.10 -22.67 10.88
CA MET A 190 2.87 -23.03 12.07
C MET A 190 3.19 -24.52 12.14
N LYS A 191 2.33 -25.40 11.61
CA LYS A 191 2.61 -26.84 11.55
C LYS A 191 3.82 -27.15 10.66
N ILE A 192 3.92 -26.46 9.51
CA ILE A 192 5.07 -26.61 8.61
C ILE A 192 6.31 -26.04 9.28
N PHE A 193 6.20 -24.90 9.95
CA PHE A 193 7.30 -24.28 10.65
C PHE A 193 7.84 -25.20 11.79
N GLU A 194 6.95 -25.74 12.61
CA GLU A 194 7.32 -26.64 13.70
C GLU A 194 8.00 -27.92 13.24
N ALA A 195 7.57 -28.47 12.09
CA ALA A 195 8.17 -29.66 11.50
C ALA A 195 9.55 -29.37 10.84
N ASN A 196 9.94 -28.11 10.68
CA ASN A 196 11.18 -27.70 10.01
C ASN A 196 12.01 -26.70 10.84
N ARG A 197 11.88 -26.69 12.17
CA ARG A 197 12.61 -25.76 13.06
C ARG A 197 14.13 -25.91 13.00
N ASP A 198 14.60 -27.06 12.59
CA ASP A 198 16.01 -27.34 12.34
C ASP A 198 16.57 -26.54 11.15
N LYS A 199 15.72 -26.25 10.17
CA LYS A 199 16.07 -25.55 8.93
C LYS A 199 15.61 -24.10 8.91
N ILE A 200 14.44 -23.81 9.48
CA ILE A 200 13.82 -22.48 9.48
C ILE A 200 13.86 -21.91 10.90
N LYS A 201 14.57 -20.79 11.07
CA LYS A 201 14.65 -20.09 12.37
C LYS A 201 13.54 -19.08 12.58
N ILE A 202 13.04 -18.50 11.49
CA ILE A 202 12.00 -17.44 11.47
C ILE A 202 10.92 -17.86 10.46
N PRO A 203 9.62 -17.88 10.83
CA PRO A 203 8.54 -18.34 9.95
C PRO A 203 8.42 -17.61 8.62
N ASP A 204 8.81 -16.33 8.60
CA ASP A 204 8.71 -15.48 7.41
C ASP A 204 9.95 -15.56 6.50
N LEU A 205 10.96 -16.35 6.88
CA LEU A 205 12.22 -16.44 6.16
C LEU A 205 12.49 -17.87 5.70
N ILE A 206 12.11 -18.17 4.47
CA ILE A 206 12.44 -19.41 3.75
C ILE A 206 13.18 -19.08 2.48
N TYR A 207 14.12 -19.91 2.07
CA TYR A 207 14.96 -19.66 0.90
C TYR A 207 14.60 -20.59 -0.24
N ASP A 208 14.76 -20.08 -1.46
CA ASP A 208 14.58 -20.86 -2.67
C ASP A 208 15.52 -22.07 -2.70
N GLY A 209 14.94 -23.23 -2.98
CA GLY A 209 15.68 -24.51 -2.97
C GLY A 209 15.60 -25.29 -1.68
N ASP A 210 15.10 -24.71 -0.57
CA ASP A 210 14.89 -25.44 0.69
C ASP A 210 13.89 -26.59 0.49
N ILE A 211 14.18 -27.74 1.13
CA ILE A 211 13.27 -28.88 1.12
C ILE A 211 12.59 -28.94 2.47
N LEU A 212 11.30 -28.58 2.49
CA LEU A 212 10.47 -28.54 3.68
C LEU A 212 9.65 -29.81 3.83
N ILE A 213 9.53 -30.29 5.06
CA ILE A 213 8.62 -31.39 5.44
C ILE A 213 7.23 -30.81 5.63
N ILE A 214 6.24 -31.45 5.01
CA ILE A 214 4.82 -31.11 5.14
C ILE A 214 4.15 -32.23 5.95
N PRO A 215 3.98 -32.04 7.28
CA PRO A 215 3.41 -33.05 8.16
C PRO A 215 1.94 -33.33 7.93
#